data_7ed4cff91791777eef5db6d6b928e176
#
_entry.id   7ed4cff91791777eef5db6d6b928e176
#
_cell.length_a   1.000
_cell.length_b   1.000
_cell.length_c   1.000
_cell.angle_alpha   90.00
_cell.angle_beta   90.00
_cell.angle_gamma   90.00
#
_symmetry.space_group_name_H-M   'P 1'
#
loop_
_entity.id
_entity.type
_entity.pdbx_description
1 polymer ?
#
loop_
_entity_poly.entity_id
_entity_poly.type
_entity_poly.pdbx_seq_one_letter_code
_entity_poly.pdbx_strand_id
1 'polypeptide(L)'
;TKRQDPSHLLQGQSLIDAKVWAEGKSLSDLDYQFLARSEEQDRQMAQAILESERASAISAKLGEERKRLAEEKKTARLQRLLIVAISIALVIVSTLGVTAATQYKQSLQRSVEAVITSSEALFASNQRLDALVEAIWAKEQVQTLLPPPPLSTQERADRALRQALYSAVEYNRLSGHQASIFSIDFSPDGTWLATASGDSTVKVWSAQGKLLQTLNGHGSVVWSVAISPDGQSILTGSDDNLAKLWSQDGQLLATLRGHRAGVLDVAFSPDGQLLATASGDGTVRLWNQDGSLREIIAHRAGVGVRSVQFSPTGDSILTASTDGTAQLWSLEGDLWHSFQGHVSAVFDAAFSPDGQTIATASADQTIKLWNRDGALLHTLSGHRGRVWAVKFSPDGFSLVSASEDQTLKLWNLDGQLLRTLAGHNATVRSVAFNPAGTVLASAGSEYVVKLWKVANPLLTRFYGHNAGIMRVGFTSDSQSVLTG
;
A
#
# COMPACT_ATOMS: atom_id res chain seq x y z
N THR A 1 39.94 14.54 12.60
CA THR A 1 40.50 13.74 11.47
C THR A 1 40.07 12.27 11.53
N LYS A 2 39.94 11.66 12.72
CA LYS A 2 39.46 10.27 12.84
C LYS A 2 37.97 10.08 12.53
N ARG A 3 37.15 11.15 12.57
CA ARG A 3 35.68 11.10 12.26
C ARG A 3 35.35 11.05 10.75
N GLN A 4 36.36 11.13 9.89
CA GLN A 4 36.16 11.06 8.43
C GLN A 4 36.52 9.69 7.84
N ASP A 5 37.09 8.78 8.62
CA ASP A 5 37.38 7.42 8.17
C ASP A 5 36.12 6.57 8.22
N PRO A 6 35.70 5.95 7.11
CA PRO A 6 34.53 5.09 7.05
C PRO A 6 34.55 3.94 8.09
N SER A 7 35.74 3.51 8.52
CA SER A 7 35.89 2.44 9.51
C SER A 7 35.42 2.81 10.91
N HIS A 8 35.12 4.09 11.17
CA HIS A 8 34.68 4.60 12.49
C HIS A 8 33.21 4.97 12.53
N LEU A 9 32.46 4.81 11.41
CA LEU A 9 31.03 5.10 11.38
C LEU A 9 30.25 4.08 12.21
N LEU A 10 29.22 4.56 12.89
CA LEU A 10 28.39 3.72 13.74
C LEU A 10 27.44 2.85 12.89
N GLN A 11 27.21 1.61 13.32
CA GLN A 11 26.37 0.64 12.60
C GLN A 11 25.47 -0.11 13.59
N GLY A 12 24.33 -0.58 13.09
CA GLY A 12 23.41 -1.42 13.85
C GLY A 12 23.00 -0.82 15.19
N GLN A 13 23.12 -1.60 16.25
CA GLN A 13 22.71 -1.19 17.59
C GLN A 13 23.45 0.06 18.09
N SER A 14 24.72 0.20 17.76
CA SER A 14 25.52 1.38 18.15
C SER A 14 25.02 2.67 17.49
N LEU A 15 24.46 2.59 16.28
CA LEU A 15 23.85 3.74 15.60
C LEU A 15 22.50 4.08 16.24
N ILE A 16 21.71 3.08 16.59
CA ILE A 16 20.43 3.25 17.29
C ILE A 16 20.65 3.92 18.65
N ASP A 17 21.59 3.43 19.44
CA ASP A 17 21.94 3.97 20.75
C ASP A 17 22.44 5.41 20.66
N ALA A 18 23.22 5.72 19.63
CA ALA A 18 23.71 7.08 19.37
C ALA A 18 22.57 8.04 18.98
N LYS A 19 21.56 7.58 18.22
CA LYS A 19 20.39 8.38 17.88
C LYS A 19 19.53 8.66 19.11
N VAL A 20 19.23 7.64 19.91
CA VAL A 20 18.50 7.80 21.17
C VAL A 20 19.22 8.77 22.10
N TRP A 21 20.54 8.68 22.16
CA TRP A 21 21.37 9.61 22.96
C TRP A 21 21.33 11.04 22.41
N ALA A 22 21.21 11.21 21.09
CA ALA A 22 21.18 12.51 20.42
C ALA A 22 19.82 13.24 20.55
N GLU A 23 18.73 12.51 20.84
CA GLU A 23 17.40 13.09 21.00
C GLU A 23 17.38 14.13 22.13
N GLY A 24 16.87 15.32 21.79
CA GLY A 24 16.75 16.44 22.74
C GLY A 24 18.03 17.17 23.08
N LYS A 25 19.15 16.90 22.39
CA LYS A 25 20.43 17.58 22.62
C LYS A 25 20.79 18.51 21.46
N SER A 26 21.42 19.62 21.79
CA SER A 26 22.03 20.54 20.81
C SER A 26 23.35 19.95 20.33
N LEU A 27 23.34 19.32 19.17
CA LEU A 27 24.52 18.73 18.55
C LEU A 27 25.22 19.75 17.64
N SER A 28 26.51 19.59 17.43
CA SER A 28 27.25 20.37 16.44
C SER A 28 26.90 19.89 15.01
N ASP A 29 27.12 20.76 14.02
CA ASP A 29 26.93 20.42 12.60
C ASP A 29 27.78 19.20 12.18
N LEU A 30 28.96 19.03 12.79
CA LEU A 30 29.83 17.89 12.55
C LEU A 30 29.25 16.58 13.14
N ASP A 31 28.55 16.66 14.26
CA ASP A 31 27.91 15.49 14.86
C ASP A 31 26.68 15.07 14.06
N TYR A 32 25.88 16.04 13.55
CA TYR A 32 24.80 15.78 12.62
C TYR A 32 25.29 15.13 11.33
N GLN A 33 26.37 15.67 10.75
CA GLN A 33 26.96 15.07 9.55
C GLN A 33 27.53 13.67 9.80
N PHE A 34 28.09 13.43 10.96
CA PHE A 34 28.61 12.13 11.36
C PHE A 34 27.47 11.10 11.52
N LEU A 35 26.38 11.48 12.23
CA LEU A 35 25.21 10.63 12.39
C LEU A 35 24.53 10.36 11.04
N ALA A 36 24.37 11.39 10.20
CA ALA A 36 23.78 11.24 8.87
C ALA A 36 24.60 10.31 7.96
N ARG A 37 25.94 10.43 8.00
CA ARG A 37 26.83 9.51 7.26
C ARG A 37 26.81 8.09 7.83
N SER A 38 26.74 7.94 9.15
CA SER A 38 26.60 6.64 9.81
C SER A 38 25.29 5.98 9.43
N GLU A 39 24.21 6.77 9.38
CA GLU A 39 22.87 6.31 8.96
C GLU A 39 22.83 5.86 7.49
N GLU A 40 23.45 6.66 6.63
CA GLU A 40 23.53 6.32 5.21
C GLU A 40 24.35 5.05 4.98
N GLN A 41 25.48 4.92 5.70
CA GLN A 41 26.32 3.72 5.60
C GLN A 41 25.63 2.48 6.20
N ASP A 42 24.92 2.64 7.33
CA ASP A 42 24.17 1.55 7.95
C ASP A 42 23.00 1.10 7.05
N ARG A 43 22.30 2.05 6.39
CA ARG A 43 21.31 1.74 5.36
C ARG A 43 21.94 1.02 4.17
N GLN A 44 23.07 1.54 3.66
CA GLN A 44 23.77 0.91 2.55
C GLN A 44 24.26 -0.49 2.91
N MET A 45 24.75 -0.67 4.14
CA MET A 45 25.15 -1.98 4.65
C MET A 45 23.95 -2.91 4.85
N ALA A 46 22.86 -2.42 5.46
CA ALA A 46 21.63 -3.21 5.63
C ALA A 46 21.04 -3.60 4.27
N GLN A 47 21.07 -2.68 3.32
CA GLN A 47 20.64 -2.92 1.95
C GLN A 47 21.57 -3.90 1.22
N ALA A 48 22.89 -3.73 1.39
CA ALA A 48 23.89 -4.65 0.84
C ALA A 48 23.83 -6.04 1.49
N ILE A 49 23.54 -6.14 2.78
CA ILE A 49 23.33 -7.42 3.47
C ILE A 49 22.05 -8.08 2.93
N LEU A 50 20.93 -7.34 2.82
CA LEU A 50 19.68 -7.85 2.28
C LEU A 50 19.81 -8.23 0.80
N GLU A 51 20.55 -7.43 0.01
CA GLU A 51 20.89 -7.74 -1.37
C GLU A 51 21.84 -8.93 -1.48
N SER A 52 22.82 -9.03 -0.58
CA SER A 52 23.72 -10.16 -0.45
C SER A 52 23.00 -11.46 -0.05
N GLU A 53 22.09 -11.38 0.94
CA GLU A 53 21.25 -12.52 1.32
C GLU A 53 20.29 -12.92 0.19
N ARG A 54 19.67 -11.94 -0.46
CA ARG A 54 18.84 -12.18 -1.66
C ARG A 54 19.70 -12.72 -2.82
N ALA A 55 20.85 -12.13 -3.06
CA ALA A 55 21.79 -12.60 -4.09
C ALA A 55 22.31 -14.00 -3.77
N SER A 56 22.62 -14.31 -2.48
CA SER A 56 23.04 -15.63 -2.07
C SER A 56 21.90 -16.67 -2.17
N ALA A 57 20.69 -16.30 -1.76
CA ALA A 57 19.50 -17.16 -1.91
C ALA A 57 19.15 -17.36 -3.40
N ILE A 58 19.26 -16.31 -4.21
CA ILE A 58 19.11 -16.37 -5.67
C ILE A 58 20.22 -17.21 -6.27
N SER A 59 21.48 -17.00 -5.84
CA SER A 59 22.62 -17.76 -6.34
C SER A 59 22.57 -19.24 -5.95
N ALA A 60 22.09 -19.55 -4.72
CA ALA A 60 21.88 -20.92 -4.28
C ALA A 60 20.75 -21.59 -5.08
N LYS A 61 19.59 -20.93 -5.23
CA LYS A 61 18.50 -21.41 -6.09
C LYS A 61 18.94 -21.54 -7.55
N LEU A 62 19.64 -20.51 -8.06
CA LEU A 62 20.23 -20.57 -9.41
C LEU A 62 21.28 -21.66 -9.53
N GLY A 63 22.00 -21.96 -8.43
CA GLY A 63 22.97 -23.06 -8.37
C GLY A 63 22.28 -24.42 -8.43
N GLU A 64 21.19 -24.62 -7.70
CA GLU A 64 20.39 -25.86 -7.79
C GLU A 64 19.66 -25.98 -9.13
N GLU A 65 19.07 -24.90 -9.62
CA GLU A 65 18.44 -24.90 -10.94
C GLU A 65 19.44 -25.08 -12.07
N ARG A 66 20.67 -24.50 -11.94
CA ARG A 66 21.75 -24.77 -12.90
C ARG A 66 22.18 -26.22 -12.87
N LYS A 67 22.21 -26.88 -11.68
CA LYS A 67 22.47 -28.34 -11.58
C LYS A 67 21.33 -29.14 -12.21
N ARG A 68 20.09 -28.80 -11.90
CA ARG A 68 18.89 -29.41 -12.50
C ARG A 68 18.85 -29.18 -14.04
N LEU A 69 19.10 -27.92 -14.45
CA LEU A 69 19.25 -27.56 -15.87
C LEU A 69 20.46 -28.23 -16.53
N ALA A 70 21.55 -28.49 -15.79
CA ALA A 70 22.70 -29.21 -16.32
C ALA A 70 22.38 -30.71 -16.52
N GLU A 71 21.61 -31.31 -15.61
CA GLU A 71 21.09 -32.68 -15.79
C GLU A 71 20.01 -32.75 -16.89
N GLU A 72 19.08 -31.74 -16.92
CA GLU A 72 18.13 -31.60 -18.03
C GLU A 72 18.81 -31.28 -19.35
N LYS A 73 19.90 -30.48 -19.32
CA LYS A 73 20.76 -30.27 -20.53
C LYS A 73 21.51 -31.52 -20.91
N LYS A 74 21.88 -32.38 -19.96
CA LYS A 74 22.52 -33.65 -20.23
C LYS A 74 21.53 -34.66 -20.82
N THR A 75 20.33 -34.73 -20.27
CA THR A 75 19.20 -35.47 -20.82
C THR A 75 18.68 -34.86 -22.13
N ALA A 76 18.62 -33.52 -22.22
CA ALA A 76 18.27 -32.81 -23.46
C ALA A 76 19.37 -32.92 -24.52
N ARG A 77 20.68 -33.05 -24.15
CA ARG A 77 21.75 -33.38 -25.08
C ARG A 77 21.62 -34.80 -25.59
N LEU A 78 21.29 -35.75 -24.73
CA LEU A 78 20.99 -37.13 -25.13
C LEU A 78 19.72 -37.21 -25.99
N GLN A 79 18.67 -36.46 -25.63
CA GLN A 79 17.45 -36.33 -26.42
C GLN A 79 17.75 -35.60 -27.76
N ARG A 80 18.60 -34.55 -27.74
CA ARG A 80 19.04 -33.87 -28.97
C ARG A 80 19.90 -34.77 -29.88
N LEU A 81 20.78 -35.58 -29.28
CA LEU A 81 21.54 -36.59 -30.07
C LEU A 81 20.61 -37.66 -30.60
N LEU A 82 19.61 -38.08 -29.87
CA LEU A 82 18.57 -39.00 -30.33
C LEU A 82 17.72 -38.39 -31.45
N ILE A 83 17.29 -37.12 -31.27
CA ILE A 83 16.54 -36.38 -32.30
C ILE A 83 17.41 -36.11 -33.53
N VAL A 84 18.69 -35.77 -33.35
CA VAL A 84 19.63 -35.61 -34.46
C VAL A 84 19.92 -36.94 -35.16
N ALA A 85 20.08 -38.02 -34.39
CA ALA A 85 20.23 -39.37 -34.96
C ALA A 85 18.94 -39.84 -35.67
N ILE A 86 17.78 -39.53 -35.08
CA ILE A 86 16.47 -39.80 -35.70
C ILE A 86 16.25 -38.88 -36.90
N SER A 87 16.66 -37.58 -36.80
CA SER A 87 16.57 -36.63 -37.92
C SER A 87 17.51 -36.96 -39.04
N ILE A 88 18.72 -37.47 -38.76
CA ILE A 88 19.64 -37.99 -39.76
C ILE A 88 19.07 -39.28 -40.41
N ALA A 89 18.41 -40.13 -39.64
CA ALA A 89 17.67 -41.27 -40.15
C ALA A 89 16.41 -40.86 -40.95
N LEU A 90 15.76 -39.74 -40.58
CA LEU A 90 14.58 -39.20 -41.27
C LEU A 90 14.89 -38.25 -42.42
N VAL A 91 16.09 -37.63 -42.46
CA VAL A 91 16.60 -36.86 -43.60
C VAL A 91 16.91 -37.82 -44.78
N ILE A 92 17.15 -39.06 -44.48
CA ILE A 92 17.29 -40.12 -45.49
C ILE A 92 15.91 -40.48 -46.08
N VAL A 93 14.85 -40.20 -45.34
CA VAL A 93 13.46 -40.41 -45.84
C VAL A 93 12.83 -39.05 -46.03
N SER A 94 13.07 -38.48 -47.22
CA SER A 94 12.58 -37.16 -47.66
C SER A 94 11.15 -36.81 -47.23
N THR A 95 10.89 -35.58 -46.89
CA THR A 95 9.61 -34.86 -46.75
C THR A 95 9.07 -34.58 -45.32
N LEU A 96 9.70 -35.05 -44.25
CA LEU A 96 9.19 -34.82 -42.89
C LEU A 96 9.88 -33.67 -42.10
N GLY A 97 10.86 -33.00 -42.70
CA GLY A 97 11.66 -31.96 -42.03
C GLY A 97 10.91 -30.67 -41.68
N VAL A 98 9.85 -30.35 -42.43
CA VAL A 98 9.07 -29.09 -42.20
C VAL A 98 8.13 -29.23 -41.03
N THR A 99 7.55 -30.41 -40.79
CA THR A 99 6.64 -30.64 -39.66
C THR A 99 7.35 -30.74 -38.33
N ALA A 100 8.57 -31.30 -38.29
CA ALA A 100 9.39 -31.36 -37.08
C ALA A 100 9.88 -29.97 -36.62
N ALA A 101 10.30 -29.12 -37.57
CA ALA A 101 10.74 -27.76 -37.28
C ALA A 101 9.60 -26.86 -36.77
N THR A 102 8.38 -27.03 -37.30
CA THR A 102 7.22 -26.29 -36.84
C THR A 102 6.74 -26.74 -35.44
N GLN A 103 6.79 -28.04 -35.16
CA GLN A 103 6.48 -28.59 -33.83
C GLN A 103 7.49 -28.16 -32.77
N TYR A 104 8.79 -28.15 -33.12
CA TYR A 104 9.85 -27.67 -32.23
C TYR A 104 9.69 -26.18 -31.91
N LYS A 105 9.39 -25.35 -32.92
CA LYS A 105 9.08 -23.92 -32.72
C LYS A 105 7.88 -23.72 -31.82
N GLN A 106 6.81 -24.48 -31.99
CA GLN A 106 5.63 -24.43 -31.14
C GLN A 106 5.90 -24.91 -29.71
N SER A 107 6.72 -25.95 -29.55
CA SER A 107 7.14 -26.45 -28.23
C SER A 107 7.96 -25.41 -27.47
N LEU A 108 8.89 -24.75 -28.16
CA LEU A 108 9.73 -23.70 -27.59
C LEU A 108 8.90 -22.44 -27.19
N GLN A 109 7.97 -22.05 -28.06
CA GLN A 109 7.02 -20.97 -27.75
C GLN A 109 6.14 -21.32 -26.53
N ARG A 110 5.65 -22.56 -26.45
CA ARG A 110 4.87 -23.01 -25.30
C ARG A 110 5.68 -23.02 -23.99
N SER A 111 6.97 -23.36 -24.05
CA SER A 111 7.82 -23.31 -22.85
C SER A 111 8.01 -21.88 -22.36
N VAL A 112 8.24 -20.91 -23.26
CA VAL A 112 8.32 -19.50 -22.91
C VAL A 112 7.00 -18.97 -22.34
N GLU A 113 5.89 -19.31 -22.99
CA GLU A 113 4.55 -18.93 -22.50
C GLU A 113 4.23 -19.56 -21.13
N ALA A 114 4.68 -20.79 -20.88
CA ALA A 114 4.53 -21.45 -19.59
C ALA A 114 5.31 -20.74 -18.49
N VAL A 115 6.55 -20.30 -18.77
CA VAL A 115 7.37 -19.55 -17.80
C VAL A 115 6.78 -18.17 -17.51
N ILE A 116 6.30 -17.48 -18.55
CA ILE A 116 5.59 -16.19 -18.34
C ILE A 116 4.35 -16.40 -17.46
N THR A 117 3.57 -17.43 -17.75
CA THR A 117 2.37 -17.76 -16.97
C THR A 117 2.72 -18.20 -15.54
N SER A 118 3.82 -18.95 -15.35
CA SER A 118 4.37 -19.29 -14.02
C SER A 118 4.75 -18.04 -13.24
N SER A 119 5.45 -17.10 -13.84
CA SER A 119 5.80 -15.82 -13.21
C SER A 119 4.55 -15.03 -12.82
N GLU A 120 3.54 -14.93 -13.71
CA GLU A 120 2.26 -14.26 -13.42
C GLU A 120 1.50 -14.94 -12.27
N ALA A 121 1.50 -16.29 -12.22
CA ALA A 121 0.86 -17.07 -11.16
C ALA A 121 1.61 -16.95 -9.82
N LEU A 122 2.93 -17.01 -9.82
CA LEU A 122 3.79 -16.81 -8.65
C LEU A 122 3.62 -15.38 -8.10
N PHE A 123 3.51 -14.40 -9.00
CA PHE A 123 3.21 -13.03 -8.62
C PHE A 123 1.84 -12.91 -7.96
N ALA A 124 0.81 -13.53 -8.52
CA ALA A 124 -0.55 -13.55 -7.99
C ALA A 124 -0.64 -14.28 -6.62
N SER A 125 0.22 -15.29 -6.41
CA SER A 125 0.34 -16.02 -5.12
C SER A 125 1.31 -15.38 -4.12
N ASN A 126 1.77 -14.14 -4.40
CA ASN A 126 2.69 -13.37 -3.55
C ASN A 126 4.11 -13.95 -3.38
N GLN A 127 4.50 -14.89 -4.21
CA GLN A 127 5.87 -15.43 -4.29
C GLN A 127 6.74 -14.56 -5.21
N ARG A 128 7.01 -13.31 -4.78
CA ARG A 128 7.54 -12.24 -5.63
C ARG A 128 8.97 -12.47 -6.10
N LEU A 129 9.81 -13.05 -5.23
CA LEU A 129 11.18 -13.36 -5.60
C LEU A 129 11.20 -14.45 -6.68
N ASP A 130 10.39 -15.49 -6.50
CA ASP A 130 10.27 -16.57 -7.46
C ASP A 130 9.66 -16.06 -8.77
N ALA A 131 8.63 -15.20 -8.70
CA ALA A 131 8.06 -14.53 -9.86
C ALA A 131 9.08 -13.66 -10.61
N LEU A 132 9.99 -12.97 -9.91
CA LEU A 132 11.06 -12.17 -10.51
C LEU A 132 12.08 -13.04 -11.21
N VAL A 133 12.49 -14.14 -10.59
CA VAL A 133 13.43 -15.10 -11.19
C VAL A 133 12.86 -15.69 -12.48
N GLU A 134 11.60 -16.14 -12.45
CA GLU A 134 10.89 -16.66 -13.62
C GLU A 134 10.74 -15.60 -14.73
N ALA A 135 10.42 -14.34 -14.35
CA ALA A 135 10.28 -13.24 -15.31
C ALA A 135 11.62 -12.89 -16.00
N ILE A 136 12.73 -12.88 -15.24
CA ILE A 136 14.08 -12.67 -15.79
C ILE A 136 14.41 -13.80 -16.77
N TRP A 137 14.16 -15.02 -16.37
CA TRP A 137 14.42 -16.18 -17.22
C TRP A 137 13.56 -16.20 -18.48
N ALA A 138 12.27 -15.87 -18.38
CA ALA A 138 11.39 -15.69 -19.53
C ALA A 138 11.93 -14.64 -20.52
N LYS A 139 12.43 -13.50 -19.99
CA LYS A 139 12.99 -12.42 -20.81
C LYS A 139 14.27 -12.84 -21.49
N GLU A 140 15.16 -13.53 -20.81
CA GLU A 140 16.40 -14.08 -21.38
C GLU A 140 16.11 -15.09 -22.51
N GLN A 141 15.16 -15.99 -22.27
CA GLN A 141 14.72 -16.94 -23.31
C GLN A 141 14.14 -16.24 -24.54
N VAL A 142 13.29 -15.22 -24.35
CA VAL A 142 12.73 -14.43 -25.45
C VAL A 142 13.83 -13.79 -26.30
N GLN A 143 14.92 -13.31 -25.68
CA GLN A 143 16.03 -12.67 -26.38
C GLN A 143 16.95 -13.65 -27.11
N THR A 144 17.06 -14.90 -26.63
CA THR A 144 17.98 -15.91 -27.19
C THR A 144 17.35 -16.76 -28.29
N LEU A 145 16.03 -16.70 -28.43
CA LEU A 145 15.29 -17.47 -29.43
C LEU A 145 15.47 -16.93 -30.86
N LEU A 146 15.85 -17.81 -31.78
CA LEU A 146 15.92 -17.52 -33.20
C LEU A 146 15.02 -18.52 -33.99
N PRO A 147 14.01 -18.04 -34.73
CA PRO A 147 13.55 -16.66 -34.85
C PRO A 147 12.86 -16.17 -33.59
N PRO A 148 12.80 -14.82 -33.31
CA PRO A 148 12.22 -14.29 -32.15
C PRO A 148 10.73 -14.68 -32.06
N PRO A 149 10.17 -14.86 -30.82
CA PRO A 149 8.76 -15.15 -30.63
C PRO A 149 7.89 -13.95 -31.06
N PRO A 150 6.56 -14.13 -31.21
CA PRO A 150 5.65 -13.04 -31.55
C PRO A 150 5.80 -11.83 -30.63
N LEU A 151 5.56 -10.62 -31.16
CA LEU A 151 5.62 -9.36 -30.38
C LEU A 151 4.76 -9.43 -29.13
N SER A 152 3.57 -10.05 -29.21
CA SER A 152 2.67 -10.25 -28.07
C SER A 152 3.31 -11.04 -26.92
N THR A 153 4.12 -12.05 -27.23
CA THR A 153 4.86 -12.84 -26.23
C THR A 153 6.02 -12.04 -25.65
N GLN A 154 6.71 -11.25 -26.48
CA GLN A 154 7.78 -10.35 -26.03
C GLN A 154 7.23 -9.27 -25.08
N GLU A 155 6.14 -8.60 -25.45
CA GLU A 155 5.45 -7.59 -24.63
C GLU A 155 4.92 -8.18 -23.34
N ARG A 156 4.44 -9.41 -23.35
CA ARG A 156 3.95 -10.11 -22.17
C ARG A 156 5.09 -10.43 -21.20
N ALA A 157 6.25 -10.91 -21.71
CA ALA A 157 7.44 -11.12 -20.90
C ALA A 157 7.96 -9.80 -20.29
N ASP A 158 7.98 -8.72 -21.07
CA ASP A 158 8.35 -7.38 -20.58
C ASP A 158 7.40 -6.85 -19.52
N ARG A 159 6.11 -7.13 -19.67
CA ARG A 159 5.10 -6.75 -18.68
C ARG A 159 5.28 -7.54 -17.39
N ALA A 160 5.46 -8.86 -17.47
CA ALA A 160 5.71 -9.71 -16.29
C ALA A 160 6.98 -9.27 -15.54
N LEU A 161 8.07 -9.00 -16.26
CA LEU A 161 9.31 -8.51 -15.67
C LEU A 161 9.13 -7.14 -15.01
N ARG A 162 8.48 -6.19 -15.68
CA ARG A 162 8.16 -4.88 -15.09
C ARG A 162 7.27 -5.02 -13.87
N GLN A 163 6.25 -5.85 -13.94
CA GLN A 163 5.35 -6.10 -12.82
C GLN A 163 6.08 -6.69 -11.61
N ALA A 164 6.99 -7.63 -11.82
CA ALA A 164 7.79 -8.23 -10.76
C ALA A 164 8.83 -7.27 -10.17
N LEU A 165 9.50 -6.46 -11.03
CA LEU A 165 10.51 -5.48 -10.61
C LEU A 165 9.90 -4.26 -9.90
N TYR A 166 8.78 -3.76 -10.45
CA TYR A 166 8.23 -2.45 -10.06
C TYR A 166 6.96 -2.54 -9.23
N SER A 167 6.53 -3.74 -8.82
CA SER A 167 5.43 -3.87 -7.89
C SER A 167 5.82 -3.28 -6.53
N ALA A 168 4.86 -2.63 -5.86
CA ALA A 168 5.04 -2.27 -4.46
C ALA A 168 5.39 -3.54 -3.68
N VAL A 169 6.50 -3.49 -2.97
CA VAL A 169 7.02 -4.64 -2.24
C VAL A 169 6.60 -4.50 -0.78
N GLU A 170 5.90 -5.51 -0.27
CA GLU A 170 5.79 -5.67 1.18
C GLU A 170 7.22 -5.76 1.74
N TYR A 171 7.62 -4.79 2.53
CA TYR A 171 8.98 -4.74 3.08
C TYR A 171 9.00 -5.00 4.58
N ASN A 172 7.86 -4.94 5.25
CA ASN A 172 7.75 -5.23 6.67
C ASN A 172 6.35 -5.71 7.03
N ARG A 173 6.26 -6.41 8.15
CA ARG A 173 5.02 -6.97 8.69
C ARG A 173 4.99 -6.80 10.20
N LEU A 174 3.91 -6.19 10.70
CA LEU A 174 3.72 -5.97 12.13
C LEU A 174 2.75 -7.03 12.65
N SER A 175 3.23 -7.88 13.54
CA SER A 175 2.45 -8.96 14.14
C SER A 175 2.32 -8.77 15.65
N GLY A 176 1.14 -9.02 16.19
CA GLY A 176 0.92 -8.89 17.64
C GLY A 176 -0.54 -8.75 18.06
N HIS A 177 -1.44 -8.37 17.14
CA HIS A 177 -2.87 -8.42 17.39
C HIS A 177 -3.38 -9.86 17.38
N GLN A 178 -4.42 -10.13 18.15
CA GLN A 178 -5.05 -11.45 18.31
C GLN A 178 -6.36 -11.58 17.53
N ALA A 179 -6.81 -10.50 16.89
CA ALA A 179 -8.03 -10.45 16.08
C ALA A 179 -7.86 -9.48 14.91
N SER A 180 -8.90 -9.38 14.07
CA SER A 180 -8.93 -8.49 12.90
C SER A 180 -8.56 -7.06 13.26
N ILE A 181 -7.76 -6.42 12.41
CA ILE A 181 -7.42 -5.01 12.50
C ILE A 181 -8.37 -4.23 11.60
N PHE A 182 -9.02 -3.23 12.18
CA PHE A 182 -10.08 -2.48 11.51
C PHE A 182 -9.66 -1.08 11.07
N SER A 183 -8.68 -0.48 11.75
CA SER A 183 -8.20 0.86 11.43
C SER A 183 -6.71 0.99 11.66
N ILE A 184 -6.09 1.81 10.83
CA ILE A 184 -4.68 2.19 10.89
C ILE A 184 -4.58 3.69 10.66
N ASP A 185 -3.74 4.34 11.44
CA ASP A 185 -3.38 5.74 11.21
C ASP A 185 -1.90 5.96 11.49
N PHE A 186 -1.25 6.85 10.70
CA PHE A 186 0.15 7.26 10.87
C PHE A 186 0.23 8.56 11.66
N SER A 187 1.27 8.66 12.48
CA SER A 187 1.64 9.95 13.08
C SER A 187 1.97 10.99 12.02
N PRO A 188 1.72 12.28 12.27
CA PRO A 188 1.99 13.37 11.32
C PRO A 188 3.45 13.46 10.89
N ASP A 189 4.38 13.02 11.73
CA ASP A 189 5.82 12.94 11.42
C ASP A 189 6.22 11.64 10.71
N GLY A 190 5.29 10.67 10.58
CA GLY A 190 5.51 9.36 9.95
C GLY A 190 6.44 8.44 10.73
N THR A 191 6.79 8.76 11.97
CA THR A 191 7.73 7.97 12.78
C THR A 191 7.09 6.77 13.48
N TRP A 192 5.78 6.80 13.65
CA TRP A 192 5.00 5.74 14.26
C TRP A 192 3.60 5.65 13.66
N LEU A 193 2.88 4.59 13.97
CA LEU A 193 1.50 4.36 13.58
C LEU A 193 0.72 3.66 14.69
N ALA A 194 -0.59 3.83 14.69
CA ALA A 194 -1.51 3.17 15.59
C ALA A 194 -2.44 2.23 14.82
N THR A 195 -2.85 1.14 15.47
CA THR A 195 -3.76 0.13 14.90
C THR A 195 -4.84 -0.25 15.89
N ALA A 196 -6.10 -0.26 15.45
CA ALA A 196 -7.26 -0.64 16.24
C ALA A 196 -7.75 -2.05 15.85
N SER A 197 -8.07 -2.88 16.84
CA SER A 197 -8.35 -4.29 16.60
C SER A 197 -9.59 -4.81 17.33
N GLY A 198 -10.11 -5.94 16.79
CA GLY A 198 -11.14 -6.77 17.40
C GLY A 198 -10.70 -7.46 18.69
N ASP A 199 -9.41 -7.43 19.02
CA ASP A 199 -8.91 -7.91 20.32
C ASP A 199 -9.13 -6.90 21.46
N SER A 200 -9.91 -5.85 21.22
CA SER A 200 -10.23 -4.76 22.15
C SER A 200 -9.03 -3.89 22.53
N THR A 201 -7.94 -3.96 21.79
CA THR A 201 -6.74 -3.16 22.03
C THR A 201 -6.41 -2.24 20.86
N VAL A 202 -5.67 -1.16 21.17
CA VAL A 202 -4.94 -0.38 20.19
C VAL A 202 -3.45 -0.61 20.40
N LYS A 203 -2.70 -0.84 19.33
CA LYS A 203 -1.25 -0.99 19.39
C LYS A 203 -0.57 0.15 18.66
N VAL A 204 0.47 0.66 19.26
CA VAL A 204 1.33 1.72 18.71
C VAL A 204 2.65 1.09 18.29
N TRP A 205 3.06 1.35 17.06
CA TRP A 205 4.24 0.75 16.44
C TRP A 205 5.16 1.84 15.91
N SER A 206 6.46 1.63 15.98
CA SER A 206 7.38 2.48 15.23
C SER A 206 7.26 2.19 13.72
N ALA A 207 7.65 3.14 12.87
CA ALA A 207 7.69 2.95 11.41
C ALA A 207 8.60 1.78 10.98
N GLN A 208 9.54 1.36 11.85
CA GLN A 208 10.41 0.20 11.64
C GLN A 208 9.78 -1.13 12.08
N GLY A 209 8.57 -1.09 12.66
CA GLY A 209 7.80 -2.28 13.02
C GLY A 209 7.96 -2.76 14.46
N LYS A 210 8.63 -1.99 15.33
CA LYS A 210 8.72 -2.30 16.75
C LYS A 210 7.42 -1.91 17.46
N LEU A 211 6.84 -2.83 18.23
CA LEU A 211 5.74 -2.50 19.14
C LEU A 211 6.25 -1.56 20.23
N LEU A 212 5.68 -0.37 20.30
CA LEU A 212 6.02 0.65 21.30
C LEU A 212 5.11 0.52 22.52
N GLN A 213 3.81 0.35 22.28
CA GLN A 213 2.80 0.37 23.33
C GLN A 213 1.54 -0.40 22.95
N THR A 214 0.79 -0.81 23.96
CA THR A 214 -0.56 -1.36 23.82
C THR A 214 -1.52 -0.59 24.74
N LEU A 215 -2.53 0.05 24.15
CA LEU A 215 -3.59 0.75 24.90
C LEU A 215 -4.68 -0.26 25.20
N ASN A 216 -4.92 -0.48 26.48
CA ASN A 216 -5.97 -1.35 27.02
C ASN A 216 -6.99 -0.50 27.74
N GLY A 217 -8.28 -0.82 27.60
CA GLY A 217 -9.30 -0.11 28.35
C GLY A 217 -10.66 -0.01 27.67
N HIS A 218 -10.76 -0.41 26.38
CA HIS A 218 -12.05 -0.68 25.76
C HIS A 218 -12.58 -2.05 26.19
N GLY A 219 -13.90 -2.14 26.35
CA GLY A 219 -14.60 -3.38 26.76
C GLY A 219 -15.01 -4.27 25.59
N SER A 220 -14.82 -3.82 24.35
CA SER A 220 -15.20 -4.52 23.12
C SER A 220 -14.29 -4.13 21.97
N VAL A 221 -14.59 -4.63 20.75
CA VAL A 221 -13.90 -4.37 19.50
C VAL A 221 -13.58 -2.87 19.35
N VAL A 222 -12.34 -2.52 19.03
CA VAL A 222 -11.96 -1.16 18.65
C VAL A 222 -12.03 -1.06 17.13
N TRP A 223 -12.97 -0.24 16.64
CA TRP A 223 -13.24 -0.09 15.22
C TRP A 223 -12.33 0.91 14.52
N SER A 224 -12.02 2.02 15.20
CA SER A 224 -11.29 3.13 14.61
C SER A 224 -10.24 3.69 15.55
N VAL A 225 -9.18 4.21 14.97
CA VAL A 225 -8.12 4.97 15.63
C VAL A 225 -7.75 6.16 14.75
N ALA A 226 -7.56 7.33 15.37
CA ALA A 226 -7.04 8.53 14.73
C ALA A 226 -5.96 9.14 15.61
N ILE A 227 -4.96 9.75 14.99
CA ILE A 227 -3.85 10.44 15.65
C ILE A 227 -4.06 11.95 15.47
N SER A 228 -3.86 12.71 16.54
CA SER A 228 -3.99 14.17 16.49
C SER A 228 -2.98 14.81 15.54
N PRO A 229 -3.27 15.98 14.93
CA PRO A 229 -2.37 16.66 14.00
C PRO A 229 -1.03 17.06 14.62
N ASP A 230 -0.94 17.22 15.94
CA ASP A 230 0.30 17.46 16.67
C ASP A 230 1.04 16.17 17.08
N GLY A 231 0.44 15.00 16.83
CA GLY A 231 1.00 13.69 17.19
C GLY A 231 1.01 13.40 18.69
N GLN A 232 0.34 14.20 19.55
CA GLN A 232 0.40 14.05 21.00
C GLN A 232 -0.74 13.23 21.58
N SER A 233 -1.81 13.02 20.79
CA SER A 233 -3.01 12.33 21.26
C SER A 233 -3.50 11.27 20.27
N ILE A 234 -4.15 10.26 20.82
CA ILE A 234 -4.76 9.17 20.06
C ILE A 234 -6.25 9.12 20.43
N LEU A 235 -7.13 9.15 19.44
CA LEU A 235 -8.56 8.99 19.62
C LEU A 235 -8.99 7.62 19.14
N THR A 236 -9.83 6.92 19.90
CA THR A 236 -10.27 5.56 19.59
C THR A 236 -11.78 5.43 19.70
N GLY A 237 -12.39 4.67 18.79
CA GLY A 237 -13.82 4.35 18.78
C GLY A 237 -14.07 2.86 18.91
N SER A 238 -15.03 2.46 19.76
CA SER A 238 -15.27 1.06 20.08
C SER A 238 -16.75 0.67 20.06
N ASP A 239 -16.97 -0.63 19.91
CA ASP A 239 -18.28 -1.28 20.02
C ASP A 239 -18.84 -1.26 21.46
N ASP A 240 -18.04 -0.82 22.44
CA ASP A 240 -18.50 -0.54 23.80
C ASP A 240 -19.29 0.78 23.92
N ASN A 241 -19.64 1.40 22.80
CA ASN A 241 -20.36 2.66 22.64
C ASN A 241 -19.57 3.90 23.13
N LEU A 242 -18.28 3.76 23.35
CA LEU A 242 -17.41 4.83 23.83
C LEU A 242 -16.38 5.21 22.79
N ALA A 243 -16.02 6.50 22.80
CA ALA A 243 -14.73 6.91 22.28
C ALA A 243 -13.82 7.31 23.44
N LYS A 244 -12.53 7.12 23.29
CA LYS A 244 -11.52 7.43 24.30
C LYS A 244 -10.39 8.23 23.70
N LEU A 245 -9.99 9.27 24.41
CA LEU A 245 -8.84 10.09 24.11
C LEU A 245 -7.67 9.69 25.01
N TRP A 246 -6.53 9.42 24.41
CA TRP A 246 -5.31 8.98 25.08
C TRP A 246 -4.18 9.94 24.75
N SER A 247 -3.23 10.11 25.65
CA SER A 247 -1.97 10.74 25.32
C SER A 247 -1.10 9.79 24.47
N GLN A 248 -0.09 10.32 23.80
CA GLN A 248 0.90 9.51 23.09
C GLN A 248 1.56 8.46 24.00
N ASP A 249 1.74 8.79 25.29
CA ASP A 249 2.30 7.88 26.31
C ASP A 249 1.27 6.86 26.85
N GLY A 250 0.05 6.84 26.32
CA GLY A 250 -1.01 5.87 26.64
C GLY A 250 -1.79 6.16 27.92
N GLN A 251 -1.72 7.36 28.46
CA GLN A 251 -2.59 7.77 29.55
C GLN A 251 -3.97 8.10 29.00
N LEU A 252 -5.03 7.60 29.63
CA LEU A 252 -6.39 7.94 29.30
C LEU A 252 -6.69 9.39 29.75
N LEU A 253 -6.91 10.29 28.77
CA LEU A 253 -7.19 11.71 29.01
C LEU A 253 -8.68 11.95 29.19
N ALA A 254 -9.52 11.35 28.29
CA ALA A 254 -10.98 11.55 28.37
C ALA A 254 -11.71 10.29 27.88
N THR A 255 -12.95 10.13 28.35
CA THR A 255 -13.89 9.13 27.84
C THR A 255 -15.15 9.85 27.36
N LEU A 256 -15.39 9.79 26.03
CA LEU A 256 -16.53 10.44 25.39
C LEU A 256 -17.74 9.51 25.48
N ARG A 257 -18.74 9.92 26.23
CA ARG A 257 -19.93 9.13 26.52
C ARG A 257 -21.18 9.75 25.90
N GLY A 258 -22.06 8.91 25.38
CA GLY A 258 -23.36 9.39 24.92
C GLY A 258 -23.92 8.63 23.72
N HIS A 259 -23.08 7.98 22.89
CA HIS A 259 -23.57 7.10 21.83
C HIS A 259 -24.36 5.92 22.40
N ARG A 260 -25.38 5.48 21.64
CA ARG A 260 -26.28 4.37 22.01
C ARG A 260 -25.97 3.07 21.29
N ALA A 261 -24.99 3.11 20.39
CA ALA A 261 -24.43 1.96 19.69
C ALA A 261 -22.94 2.18 19.48
N GLY A 262 -22.24 1.17 18.95
CA GLY A 262 -20.80 1.19 18.72
C GLY A 262 -20.34 2.45 17.98
N VAL A 263 -19.23 3.02 18.44
CA VAL A 263 -18.52 4.09 17.75
C VAL A 263 -17.66 3.44 16.67
N LEU A 264 -18.04 3.67 15.42
CA LEU A 264 -17.49 2.97 14.25
C LEU A 264 -16.32 3.71 13.61
N ASP A 265 -16.29 5.06 13.76
CA ASP A 265 -15.19 5.87 13.25
C ASP A 265 -14.98 7.12 14.12
N VAL A 266 -13.74 7.62 14.11
CA VAL A 266 -13.33 8.80 14.85
C VAL A 266 -12.35 9.64 14.03
N ALA A 267 -12.38 10.97 14.24
CA ALA A 267 -11.49 11.90 13.55
C ALA A 267 -11.12 13.10 14.43
N PHE A 268 -9.95 13.67 14.19
CA PHE A 268 -9.56 14.99 14.68
C PHE A 268 -9.82 16.06 13.61
N SER A 269 -10.18 17.27 14.03
CA SER A 269 -10.10 18.44 13.15
C SER A 269 -8.64 18.77 12.80
N PRO A 270 -8.36 19.43 11.65
CA PRO A 270 -6.99 19.74 11.23
C PRO A 270 -6.22 20.61 12.22
N ASP A 271 -6.90 21.42 13.00
CA ASP A 271 -6.32 22.24 14.08
C ASP A 271 -6.21 21.49 15.43
N GLY A 272 -6.72 20.25 15.48
CA GLY A 272 -6.73 19.40 16.69
C GLY A 272 -7.71 19.83 17.77
N GLN A 273 -8.52 20.89 17.58
CA GLN A 273 -9.39 21.43 18.62
C GLN A 273 -10.71 20.68 18.79
N LEU A 274 -11.15 19.99 17.73
CA LEU A 274 -12.39 19.24 17.71
C LEU A 274 -12.14 17.76 17.45
N LEU A 275 -13.01 16.95 18.07
CA LEU A 275 -13.08 15.53 17.85
C LEU A 275 -14.44 15.19 17.22
N ALA A 276 -14.46 14.26 16.26
CA ALA A 276 -15.69 13.72 15.71
C ALA A 276 -15.78 12.22 15.97
N THR A 277 -16.99 11.76 16.27
CA THR A 277 -17.29 10.33 16.46
C THR A 277 -18.52 9.94 15.66
N ALA A 278 -18.42 8.90 14.83
CA ALA A 278 -19.52 8.35 14.05
C ALA A 278 -19.99 7.02 14.65
N SER A 279 -21.29 6.82 14.74
CA SER A 279 -21.84 5.66 15.44
C SER A 279 -22.89 4.90 14.64
N GLY A 280 -23.03 3.62 14.99
CA GLY A 280 -24.13 2.76 14.57
C GLY A 280 -25.51 3.25 15.05
N ASP A 281 -25.56 4.21 15.99
CA ASP A 281 -26.80 4.82 16.45
C ASP A 281 -27.38 5.85 15.45
N GLY A 282 -26.68 6.09 14.34
CA GLY A 282 -27.10 7.02 13.29
C GLY A 282 -26.73 8.47 13.56
N THR A 283 -25.87 8.73 14.53
CA THR A 283 -25.40 10.09 14.83
C THR A 283 -23.90 10.23 14.64
N VAL A 284 -23.49 11.45 14.30
CA VAL A 284 -22.14 11.95 14.50
C VAL A 284 -22.17 12.94 15.65
N ARG A 285 -21.19 12.86 16.54
CA ARG A 285 -21.03 13.80 17.64
C ARG A 285 -19.72 14.54 17.50
N LEU A 286 -19.79 15.86 17.68
CA LEU A 286 -18.63 16.72 17.76
C LEU A 286 -18.35 17.04 19.23
N TRP A 287 -17.10 16.98 19.59
CA TRP A 287 -16.60 17.18 20.94
C TRP A 287 -15.48 18.20 20.95
N ASN A 288 -15.36 18.97 22.01
CA ASN A 288 -14.16 19.73 22.28
C ASN A 288 -13.03 18.79 22.77
N GLN A 289 -11.80 19.26 22.74
CA GLN A 289 -10.63 18.49 23.17
C GLN A 289 -10.70 18.06 24.65
N ASP A 290 -11.43 18.81 25.51
CA ASP A 290 -11.65 18.45 26.90
C ASP A 290 -12.69 17.33 27.11
N GLY A 291 -13.28 16.81 26.03
CA GLY A 291 -14.28 15.75 26.03
C GLY A 291 -15.73 16.28 26.23
N SER A 292 -15.96 17.58 26.30
CA SER A 292 -17.30 18.14 26.34
C SER A 292 -18.00 18.05 24.98
N LEU A 293 -19.27 17.65 24.98
CA LEU A 293 -20.08 17.58 23.78
C LEU A 293 -20.37 18.98 23.23
N ARG A 294 -20.09 19.20 21.95
CA ARG A 294 -20.37 20.45 21.24
C ARG A 294 -21.63 20.35 20.39
N GLU A 295 -21.77 19.32 19.54
CA GLU A 295 -22.86 19.22 18.59
C GLU A 295 -23.24 17.76 18.32
N ILE A 296 -24.48 17.50 17.93
CA ILE A 296 -24.97 16.19 17.49
C ILE A 296 -25.60 16.34 16.10
N ILE A 297 -25.00 15.70 15.13
CA ILE A 297 -25.48 15.65 13.76
C ILE A 297 -26.18 14.30 13.56
N ALA A 298 -27.47 14.35 13.28
CA ALA A 298 -28.28 13.16 13.11
C ALA A 298 -28.48 12.85 11.60
N HIS A 299 -28.07 11.66 11.22
CA HIS A 299 -28.48 11.07 9.96
C HIS A 299 -29.91 10.56 10.02
N ARG A 300 -30.40 10.02 8.92
CA ARG A 300 -31.73 9.40 8.87
C ARG A 300 -31.87 8.33 9.95
N ALA A 301 -32.98 8.32 10.67
CA ALA A 301 -33.23 7.37 11.74
C ALA A 301 -33.08 5.90 11.29
N GLY A 302 -32.38 5.10 12.10
CA GLY A 302 -32.17 3.68 11.85
C GLY A 302 -31.03 3.36 10.88
N VAL A 303 -30.22 4.35 10.50
CA VAL A 303 -29.11 4.20 9.55
C VAL A 303 -27.81 4.50 10.28
N GLY A 304 -26.88 3.52 10.31
CA GLY A 304 -25.59 3.70 10.97
C GLY A 304 -24.61 4.54 10.14
N VAL A 305 -23.89 5.43 10.81
CA VAL A 305 -22.79 6.20 10.22
C VAL A 305 -21.50 5.40 10.36
N ARG A 306 -20.86 5.13 9.23
CA ARG A 306 -19.70 4.23 9.13
C ARG A 306 -18.36 4.94 9.17
N SER A 307 -18.30 6.17 8.65
CA SER A 307 -17.08 6.96 8.59
C SER A 307 -17.38 8.44 8.81
N VAL A 308 -16.44 9.15 9.38
CA VAL A 308 -16.44 10.60 9.57
C VAL A 308 -15.06 11.17 9.32
N GLN A 309 -14.99 12.29 8.58
CA GLN A 309 -13.74 13.00 8.32
C GLN A 309 -14.00 14.51 8.31
N PHE A 310 -13.11 15.29 8.92
CA PHE A 310 -13.11 16.75 8.73
C PHE A 310 -12.56 17.09 7.35
N SER A 311 -13.04 18.18 6.75
CA SER A 311 -12.40 18.77 5.58
C SER A 311 -10.98 19.23 5.91
N PRO A 312 -10.08 19.32 4.93
CA PRO A 312 -8.73 19.83 5.16
C PRO A 312 -8.67 21.26 5.71
N THR A 313 -9.72 22.06 5.43
CA THR A 313 -9.88 23.43 5.97
C THR A 313 -10.49 23.44 7.38
N GLY A 314 -11.05 22.32 7.86
CA GLY A 314 -11.70 22.23 9.15
C GLY A 314 -13.09 22.89 9.23
N ASP A 315 -13.64 23.33 8.11
CA ASP A 315 -14.93 24.04 8.03
C ASP A 315 -16.16 23.12 7.95
N SER A 316 -15.96 21.85 7.66
CA SER A 316 -17.02 20.89 7.38
C SER A 316 -16.60 19.47 7.74
N ILE A 317 -17.57 18.58 7.79
CA ILE A 317 -17.39 17.13 7.98
C ILE A 317 -18.07 16.34 6.87
N LEU A 318 -17.40 15.29 6.44
CA LEU A 318 -17.88 14.30 5.50
C LEU A 318 -18.22 13.03 6.25
N THR A 319 -19.34 12.43 5.95
CA THR A 319 -19.82 11.20 6.58
C THR A 319 -20.20 10.17 5.55
N ALA A 320 -19.97 8.89 5.85
CA ALA A 320 -20.43 7.76 5.03
C ALA A 320 -21.45 6.93 5.81
N SER A 321 -22.47 6.44 5.12
CA SER A 321 -23.62 5.82 5.75
C SER A 321 -24.02 4.48 5.15
N THR A 322 -24.64 3.64 5.95
CA THR A 322 -25.17 2.34 5.52
C THR A 322 -26.38 2.44 4.59
N ASP A 323 -26.96 3.64 4.41
CA ASP A 323 -28.04 3.88 3.45
C ASP A 323 -27.54 4.04 1.99
N GLY A 324 -26.24 3.95 1.77
CA GLY A 324 -25.66 4.09 0.44
C GLY A 324 -25.29 5.52 0.06
N THR A 325 -25.34 6.47 1.02
CA THR A 325 -24.96 7.87 0.78
C THR A 325 -23.71 8.26 1.54
N ALA A 326 -23.01 9.26 1.04
CA ALA A 326 -22.12 10.10 1.83
C ALA A 326 -22.73 11.50 1.92
N GLN A 327 -22.43 12.21 2.98
CA GLN A 327 -23.06 13.53 3.24
C GLN A 327 -22.03 14.52 3.76
N LEU A 328 -22.11 15.75 3.28
CA LEU A 328 -21.26 16.87 3.69
C LEU A 328 -22.06 17.83 4.56
N TRP A 329 -21.53 18.13 5.73
CA TRP A 329 -22.20 18.90 6.78
C TRP A 329 -21.35 20.10 7.22
N SER A 330 -22.01 21.18 7.67
CA SER A 330 -21.35 22.20 8.47
C SER A 330 -21.03 21.69 9.88
N LEU A 331 -20.21 22.41 10.61
CA LEU A 331 -19.92 22.08 12.02
C LEU A 331 -21.11 22.35 12.96
N GLU A 332 -22.10 23.11 12.50
CA GLU A 332 -23.38 23.42 13.18
C GLU A 332 -24.47 22.38 12.85
N GLY A 333 -24.18 21.39 12.01
CA GLY A 333 -25.10 20.31 11.67
C GLY A 333 -26.01 20.58 10.47
N ASP A 334 -25.73 21.63 9.68
CA ASP A 334 -26.44 21.88 8.43
C ASP A 334 -25.94 20.96 7.33
N LEU A 335 -26.87 20.27 6.66
CA LEU A 335 -26.53 19.42 5.51
C LEU A 335 -26.28 20.31 4.29
N TRP A 336 -25.05 20.30 3.76
CA TRP A 336 -24.70 21.01 2.54
C TRP A 336 -24.97 20.17 1.30
N HIS A 337 -24.49 18.90 1.29
CA HIS A 337 -24.66 18.01 0.15
C HIS A 337 -24.88 16.55 0.56
N SER A 338 -25.60 15.82 -0.30
CA SER A 338 -25.78 14.37 -0.19
C SER A 338 -25.33 13.70 -1.51
N PHE A 339 -24.28 12.92 -1.43
CA PHE A 339 -23.69 12.19 -2.55
C PHE A 339 -24.44 10.87 -2.74
N GLN A 340 -25.31 10.82 -3.73
CA GLN A 340 -26.18 9.68 -4.02
C GLN A 340 -25.76 9.02 -5.33
N GLY A 341 -25.70 7.69 -5.36
CA GLY A 341 -25.33 6.96 -6.57
C GLY A 341 -24.73 5.58 -6.32
N HIS A 342 -24.31 5.28 -5.07
CA HIS A 342 -24.03 3.90 -4.70
C HIS A 342 -25.33 3.11 -4.51
N VAL A 343 -25.30 1.83 -4.89
CA VAL A 343 -26.47 0.93 -4.76
C VAL A 343 -26.43 0.09 -3.50
N SER A 344 -25.42 0.31 -2.66
CA SER A 344 -25.24 -0.39 -1.37
C SER A 344 -24.53 0.52 -0.38
N ALA A 345 -24.39 0.08 0.87
CA ALA A 345 -23.75 0.83 1.96
C ALA A 345 -22.42 1.47 1.55
N VAL A 346 -22.22 2.73 1.91
CA VAL A 346 -20.92 3.42 1.83
C VAL A 346 -20.19 3.20 3.16
N PHE A 347 -18.99 2.63 3.08
CA PHE A 347 -18.22 2.27 4.28
C PHE A 347 -17.19 3.32 4.65
N ASP A 348 -16.62 4.02 3.68
CA ASP A 348 -15.63 5.07 3.91
C ASP A 348 -15.80 6.20 2.90
N ALA A 349 -15.49 7.41 3.33
CA ALA A 349 -15.47 8.59 2.48
C ALA A 349 -14.26 9.46 2.85
N ALA A 350 -13.56 9.98 1.86
CA ALA A 350 -12.35 10.75 2.06
C ALA A 350 -12.31 12.01 1.19
N PHE A 351 -11.76 13.10 1.74
CA PHE A 351 -11.40 14.29 0.99
C PHE A 351 -10.03 14.12 0.31
N SER A 352 -9.87 14.70 -0.86
CA SER A 352 -8.55 15.02 -1.39
C SER A 352 -7.84 16.06 -0.51
N PRO A 353 -6.50 16.12 -0.52
CA PRO A 353 -5.76 17.09 0.31
C PRO A 353 -6.12 18.56 0.05
N ASP A 354 -6.55 18.89 -1.17
CA ASP A 354 -7.05 20.23 -1.54
C ASP A 354 -8.53 20.46 -1.17
N GLY A 355 -9.22 19.42 -0.68
CA GLY A 355 -10.62 19.47 -0.29
C GLY A 355 -11.63 19.61 -1.45
N GLN A 356 -11.19 19.51 -2.72
CA GLN A 356 -12.04 19.73 -3.88
C GLN A 356 -12.69 18.44 -4.40
N THR A 357 -12.06 17.30 -4.15
CA THR A 357 -12.54 15.98 -4.58
C THR A 357 -12.88 15.12 -3.38
N ILE A 358 -13.96 14.37 -3.50
CA ILE A 358 -14.41 13.41 -2.49
C ILE A 358 -14.39 12.02 -3.12
N ALA A 359 -13.85 11.05 -2.40
CA ALA A 359 -13.90 9.63 -2.77
C ALA A 359 -14.81 8.89 -1.80
N THR A 360 -15.66 7.99 -2.31
CA THR A 360 -16.54 7.14 -1.50
C THR A 360 -16.33 5.68 -1.85
N ALA A 361 -16.21 4.81 -0.84
CA ALA A 361 -15.99 3.38 -0.97
C ALA A 361 -17.23 2.60 -0.51
N SER A 362 -17.69 1.65 -1.34
CA SER A 362 -18.98 1.00 -1.10
C SER A 362 -18.93 -0.52 -1.13
N ALA A 363 -19.95 -1.09 -0.48
CA ALA A 363 -20.29 -2.50 -0.57
C ALA A 363 -20.70 -2.94 -1.98
N ASP A 364 -21.02 -2.01 -2.88
CA ASP A 364 -21.32 -2.28 -4.30
C ASP A 364 -20.07 -2.59 -5.13
N GLN A 365 -18.90 -2.72 -4.49
CA GLN A 365 -17.60 -3.05 -5.08
C GLN A 365 -16.97 -1.91 -5.90
N THR A 366 -17.56 -0.71 -5.85
CA THR A 366 -17.06 0.47 -6.56
C THR A 366 -16.55 1.55 -5.61
N ILE A 367 -15.70 2.41 -6.14
CA ILE A 367 -15.36 3.71 -5.58
C ILE A 367 -15.97 4.77 -6.51
N LYS A 368 -16.51 5.84 -5.96
CA LYS A 368 -16.95 6.98 -6.74
C LYS A 368 -16.18 8.22 -6.35
N LEU A 369 -15.81 9.02 -7.36
CA LEU A 369 -15.20 10.32 -7.19
C LEU A 369 -16.23 11.40 -7.50
N TRP A 370 -16.30 12.38 -6.62
CA TRP A 370 -17.23 13.49 -6.68
C TRP A 370 -16.49 14.81 -6.57
N ASN A 371 -16.97 15.86 -7.17
CA ASN A 371 -16.56 17.19 -6.78
C ASN A 371 -17.26 17.61 -5.46
N ARG A 372 -16.76 18.65 -4.80
CA ARG A 372 -17.35 19.14 -3.54
C ARG A 372 -18.81 19.58 -3.70
N ASP A 373 -19.23 19.97 -4.90
CA ASP A 373 -20.60 20.43 -5.19
C ASP A 373 -21.57 19.26 -5.47
N GLY A 374 -21.14 18.01 -5.30
CA GLY A 374 -21.99 16.83 -5.42
C GLY A 374 -22.04 16.18 -6.79
N ALA A 375 -21.35 16.71 -7.82
CA ALA A 375 -21.34 16.09 -9.14
C ALA A 375 -20.43 14.86 -9.16
N LEU A 376 -20.93 13.76 -9.72
CA LEU A 376 -20.16 12.54 -9.95
C LEU A 376 -19.13 12.77 -11.07
N LEU A 377 -17.86 12.59 -10.75
CA LEU A 377 -16.75 12.70 -11.70
C LEU A 377 -16.46 11.34 -12.34
N HIS A 378 -16.19 10.33 -11.53
CA HIS A 378 -15.82 9.01 -11.99
C HIS A 378 -16.41 7.88 -11.12
N THR A 379 -16.63 6.72 -11.75
CA THR A 379 -16.89 5.46 -11.03
C THR A 379 -15.73 4.50 -11.31
N LEU A 380 -15.00 4.12 -10.26
CA LEU A 380 -13.85 3.24 -10.34
C LEU A 380 -14.32 1.81 -10.09
N SER A 381 -14.26 1.01 -11.15
CA SER A 381 -14.65 -0.40 -11.12
C SER A 381 -13.42 -1.29 -11.29
N GLY A 382 -13.36 -2.40 -10.55
CA GLY A 382 -12.22 -3.32 -10.66
C GLY A 382 -12.00 -4.19 -9.43
N HIS A 383 -12.55 -3.83 -8.27
CA HIS A 383 -12.63 -4.73 -7.14
C HIS A 383 -13.70 -5.81 -7.38
N ARG A 384 -13.50 -6.99 -6.80
CA ARG A 384 -14.40 -8.15 -6.87
C ARG A 384 -15.08 -8.45 -5.54
N GLY A 385 -14.95 -7.55 -4.57
CA GLY A 385 -15.55 -7.60 -3.26
C GLY A 385 -15.83 -6.21 -2.74
N ARG A 386 -16.49 -6.10 -1.59
CA ARG A 386 -16.80 -4.82 -0.94
C ARG A 386 -15.55 -3.98 -0.77
N VAL A 387 -15.63 -2.69 -1.03
CA VAL A 387 -14.54 -1.74 -0.77
C VAL A 387 -14.76 -1.15 0.62
N TRP A 388 -13.83 -1.44 1.53
CA TRP A 388 -13.94 -1.07 2.94
C TRP A 388 -13.33 0.28 3.27
N ALA A 389 -12.27 0.66 2.57
CA ALA A 389 -11.55 1.91 2.82
C ALA A 389 -11.05 2.54 1.53
N VAL A 390 -10.98 3.87 1.51
CA VAL A 390 -10.39 4.68 0.45
C VAL A 390 -9.63 5.85 1.06
N LYS A 391 -8.40 6.09 0.61
CA LYS A 391 -7.58 7.22 1.06
C LYS A 391 -6.87 7.85 -0.12
N PHE A 392 -6.83 9.17 -0.18
CA PHE A 392 -6.00 9.90 -1.14
C PHE A 392 -4.53 9.83 -0.73
N SER A 393 -3.65 9.86 -1.72
CA SER A 393 -2.23 10.09 -1.48
C SER A 393 -2.01 11.53 -0.98
N PRO A 394 -0.99 11.76 -0.12
CA PRO A 394 -0.72 13.10 0.42
C PRO A 394 -0.42 14.16 -0.65
N ASP A 395 0.08 13.75 -1.82
CA ASP A 395 0.32 14.62 -2.97
C ASP A 395 -0.97 14.94 -3.76
N GLY A 396 -2.08 14.28 -3.45
CA GLY A 396 -3.39 14.50 -4.08
C GLY A 396 -3.55 13.93 -5.49
N PHE A 397 -2.54 13.25 -6.08
CA PHE A 397 -2.59 12.78 -7.47
C PHE A 397 -3.12 11.37 -7.64
N SER A 398 -3.27 10.63 -6.56
CA SER A 398 -3.76 9.25 -6.57
C SER A 398 -4.57 8.93 -5.34
N LEU A 399 -5.25 7.80 -5.38
CA LEU A 399 -5.93 7.24 -4.23
C LEU A 399 -5.68 5.74 -4.14
N VAL A 400 -5.82 5.19 -2.95
CA VAL A 400 -5.76 3.76 -2.67
C VAL A 400 -7.07 3.28 -2.09
N SER A 401 -7.47 2.08 -2.49
CA SER A 401 -8.65 1.40 -1.94
C SER A 401 -8.28 0.04 -1.38
N ALA A 402 -8.99 -0.38 -0.32
CA ALA A 402 -8.85 -1.68 0.34
C ALA A 402 -10.15 -2.48 0.25
N SER A 403 -10.06 -3.77 -0.06
CA SER A 403 -11.25 -4.56 -0.40
C SER A 403 -11.28 -5.94 0.26
N GLU A 404 -12.50 -6.46 0.33
CA GLU A 404 -12.82 -7.85 0.67
C GLU A 404 -12.20 -8.85 -0.32
N ASP A 405 -11.87 -8.43 -1.55
CA ASP A 405 -11.17 -9.25 -2.55
C ASP A 405 -9.69 -9.49 -2.22
N GLN A 406 -9.24 -9.14 -1.01
CA GLN A 406 -7.89 -9.33 -0.49
C GLN A 406 -6.82 -8.47 -1.18
N THR A 407 -7.24 -7.48 -1.98
CA THR A 407 -6.32 -6.58 -2.69
C THR A 407 -6.44 -5.14 -2.24
N LEU A 408 -5.35 -4.40 -2.46
CA LEU A 408 -5.36 -2.96 -2.53
C LEU A 408 -5.25 -2.55 -3.99
N LYS A 409 -5.90 -1.47 -4.36
CA LYS A 409 -5.78 -0.90 -5.70
C LYS A 409 -5.42 0.58 -5.61
N LEU A 410 -4.43 0.98 -6.42
CA LEU A 410 -4.07 2.38 -6.61
C LEU A 410 -4.70 2.89 -7.92
N TRP A 411 -5.25 4.09 -7.86
CA TRP A 411 -5.97 4.72 -8.95
C TRP A 411 -5.46 6.15 -9.15
N ASN A 412 -5.50 6.66 -10.39
CA ASN A 412 -5.39 8.09 -10.63
C ASN A 412 -6.77 8.77 -10.52
N LEU A 413 -6.79 10.10 -10.53
CA LEU A 413 -8.04 10.86 -10.45
C LEU A 413 -8.90 10.79 -11.72
N ASP A 414 -8.34 10.36 -12.86
CA ASP A 414 -9.09 10.10 -14.10
C ASP A 414 -9.81 8.75 -14.07
N GLY A 415 -9.77 8.04 -12.94
CA GLY A 415 -10.45 6.76 -12.76
C GLY A 415 -9.71 5.53 -13.28
N GLN A 416 -8.44 5.67 -13.70
CA GLN A 416 -7.65 4.55 -14.22
C GLN A 416 -6.97 3.80 -13.08
N LEU A 417 -7.01 2.46 -13.17
CA LEU A 417 -6.26 1.59 -12.27
C LEU A 417 -4.77 1.65 -12.58
N LEU A 418 -3.97 2.17 -11.65
CA LEU A 418 -2.52 2.25 -11.76
C LEU A 418 -1.83 0.96 -11.36
N ARG A 419 -2.30 0.35 -10.26
CA ARG A 419 -1.68 -0.84 -9.68
C ARG A 419 -2.64 -1.64 -8.81
N THR A 420 -2.47 -2.95 -8.79
CA THR A 420 -3.05 -3.85 -7.78
C THR A 420 -1.95 -4.40 -6.89
N LEU A 421 -2.11 -4.26 -5.58
CA LEU A 421 -1.22 -4.83 -4.58
C LEU A 421 -1.89 -6.08 -4.02
N ALA A 422 -1.37 -7.23 -4.40
CA ALA A 422 -1.78 -8.52 -3.88
C ALA A 422 -0.79 -8.99 -2.80
N GLY A 423 -1.28 -9.74 -1.82
CA GLY A 423 -0.42 -10.25 -0.77
C GLY A 423 -1.12 -10.42 0.57
N HIS A 424 -2.31 -9.88 0.74
CA HIS A 424 -3.20 -10.26 1.82
C HIS A 424 -3.87 -11.61 1.52
N ASN A 425 -4.08 -12.40 2.56
CA ASN A 425 -4.76 -13.72 2.48
C ASN A 425 -6.19 -13.66 3.01
N ALA A 426 -6.66 -12.49 3.40
CA ALA A 426 -7.99 -12.24 3.91
C ALA A 426 -8.44 -10.81 3.56
N THR A 427 -9.69 -10.47 3.88
CA THR A 427 -10.27 -9.14 3.69
C THR A 427 -9.34 -8.05 4.20
N VAL A 428 -9.05 -7.05 3.36
CA VAL A 428 -8.37 -5.82 3.76
C VAL A 428 -9.41 -4.79 4.21
N ARG A 429 -9.29 -4.33 5.44
CA ARG A 429 -10.26 -3.45 6.10
C ARG A 429 -9.83 -1.99 6.12
N SER A 430 -8.54 -1.75 6.24
CA SER A 430 -7.99 -0.40 6.39
C SER A 430 -6.71 -0.25 5.60
N VAL A 431 -6.47 0.97 5.16
CA VAL A 431 -5.26 1.40 4.47
C VAL A 431 -4.95 2.85 4.84
N ALA A 432 -3.68 3.16 5.01
CA ALA A 432 -3.20 4.50 5.26
C ALA A 432 -1.89 4.76 4.53
N PHE A 433 -1.71 5.98 4.01
CA PHE A 433 -0.42 6.47 3.54
C PHE A 433 0.37 7.05 4.74
N ASN A 434 1.68 6.89 4.71
CA ASN A 434 2.51 7.75 5.56
C ASN A 434 2.49 9.20 5.01
N PRO A 435 2.80 10.22 5.82
CA PRO A 435 2.73 11.62 5.39
C PRO A 435 3.57 11.95 4.15
N ALA A 436 4.68 11.24 3.95
CA ALA A 436 5.53 11.40 2.77
C ALA A 436 4.99 10.72 1.49
N GLY A 437 3.88 9.97 1.56
CA GLY A 437 3.31 9.22 0.42
C GLY A 437 4.16 8.06 -0.08
N THR A 438 5.24 7.71 0.62
CA THR A 438 6.22 6.71 0.17
C THR A 438 5.93 5.30 0.68
N VAL A 439 5.11 5.19 1.72
CA VAL A 439 4.72 3.95 2.38
C VAL A 439 3.22 3.87 2.52
N LEU A 440 2.66 2.69 2.24
CA LEU A 440 1.32 2.31 2.62
C LEU A 440 1.38 1.32 3.77
N ALA A 441 0.50 1.50 4.75
CA ALA A 441 0.16 0.47 5.71
C ALA A 441 -1.23 -0.09 5.37
N SER A 442 -1.39 -1.39 5.45
CA SER A 442 -2.69 -2.04 5.25
C SER A 442 -2.91 -3.18 6.23
N ALA A 443 -4.13 -3.39 6.65
CA ALA A 443 -4.48 -4.48 7.56
C ALA A 443 -5.93 -4.91 7.40
N GLY A 444 -6.26 -6.03 8.01
CA GLY A 444 -7.60 -6.58 7.99
C GLY A 444 -7.72 -7.89 8.76
N SER A 445 -8.44 -8.84 8.17
CA SER A 445 -8.84 -10.07 8.87
C SER A 445 -7.73 -11.11 9.04
N GLU A 446 -6.50 -10.82 8.66
CA GLU A 446 -5.33 -11.69 8.90
C GLU A 446 -4.49 -11.30 10.13
N TYR A 447 -4.94 -10.30 10.90
CA TYR A 447 -4.36 -9.87 12.19
C TYR A 447 -2.96 -9.28 12.12
N VAL A 448 -2.48 -8.96 10.93
CA VAL A 448 -1.17 -8.34 10.71
C VAL A 448 -1.30 -7.04 9.91
N VAL A 449 -0.40 -6.11 10.16
CA VAL A 449 -0.22 -4.94 9.30
C VAL A 449 0.88 -5.25 8.31
N LYS A 450 0.64 -4.95 7.03
CA LYS A 450 1.65 -5.02 5.97
C LYS A 450 2.05 -3.62 5.56
N LEU A 451 3.35 -3.41 5.45
CA LEU A 451 3.94 -2.17 4.97
C LEU A 451 4.45 -2.36 3.54
N TRP A 452 4.08 -1.43 2.66
CA TRP A 452 4.38 -1.50 1.23
C TRP A 452 5.13 -0.25 0.81
N LYS A 453 6.20 -0.39 0.04
CA LYS A 453 6.83 0.74 -0.64
C LYS A 453 6.02 1.10 -1.87
N VAL A 454 5.51 2.33 -1.90
CA VAL A 454 4.68 2.85 -3.00
C VAL A 454 5.51 3.58 -4.02
N ALA A 455 6.52 4.32 -3.58
CA ALA A 455 7.38 5.09 -4.45
C ALA A 455 8.31 4.19 -5.26
N ASN A 456 8.16 4.23 -6.57
CA ASN A 456 9.18 3.76 -7.48
C ASN A 456 9.93 4.99 -8.01
N PRO A 457 11.19 5.20 -7.63
CA PRO A 457 11.96 6.36 -8.07
C PRO A 457 12.12 6.43 -9.60
N LEU A 458 11.84 5.33 -10.31
CA LEU A 458 11.89 5.27 -11.78
C LEU A 458 10.57 5.61 -12.47
N LEU A 459 9.49 5.89 -11.72
CA LEU A 459 8.17 6.24 -12.25
C LEU A 459 7.73 7.64 -11.78
N THR A 460 8.65 8.59 -11.70
CA THR A 460 8.29 9.99 -11.51
C THR A 460 7.50 10.45 -12.73
N ARG A 461 6.23 10.79 -12.55
CA ARG A 461 5.41 11.42 -13.60
C ARG A 461 5.57 12.92 -13.49
N PHE A 462 5.88 13.55 -14.60
CA PHE A 462 5.93 15.00 -14.72
C PHE A 462 4.59 15.49 -15.26
N TYR A 463 3.92 16.34 -14.50
CA TYR A 463 2.65 16.97 -14.88
C TYR A 463 2.91 18.42 -15.28
N GLY A 464 2.09 18.97 -16.17
CA GLY A 464 2.19 20.38 -16.57
C GLY A 464 2.00 20.60 -18.07
N HIS A 465 1.94 19.55 -18.89
CA HIS A 465 1.62 19.68 -20.30
C HIS A 465 0.15 19.35 -20.57
N ASN A 466 -0.51 20.25 -21.30
CA ASN A 466 -1.91 20.07 -21.76
C ASN A 466 -2.00 19.45 -23.16
N ALA A 467 -0.87 19.09 -23.75
CA ALA A 467 -0.75 18.50 -25.09
C ALA A 467 0.33 17.41 -25.11
N GLY A 468 0.41 16.68 -26.21
CA GLY A 468 1.40 15.61 -26.35
C GLY A 468 2.84 16.10 -26.27
N ILE A 469 3.66 15.44 -25.49
CA ILE A 469 5.09 15.70 -25.38
C ILE A 469 5.78 15.04 -26.57
N MET A 470 6.48 15.85 -27.36
CA MET A 470 7.19 15.39 -28.56
C MET A 470 8.65 15.02 -28.30
N ARG A 471 9.25 15.55 -27.26
CA ARG A 471 10.64 15.28 -26.87
C ARG A 471 10.82 15.29 -25.37
N VAL A 472 11.71 14.43 -24.88
CA VAL A 472 12.15 14.36 -23.49
C VAL A 472 13.68 14.27 -23.49
N GLY A 473 14.34 15.08 -22.69
CA GLY A 473 15.78 15.05 -22.51
C GLY A 473 16.16 15.28 -21.05
N PHE A 474 17.32 14.76 -20.64
CA PHE A 474 17.89 15.08 -19.33
C PHE A 474 18.89 16.23 -19.47
N THR A 475 19.01 17.05 -18.42
CA THR A 475 20.11 18.00 -18.28
C THR A 475 21.44 17.25 -18.15
N SER A 476 22.55 17.88 -18.50
CA SER A 476 23.88 17.26 -18.48
C SER A 476 24.32 16.76 -17.10
N ASP A 477 23.77 17.31 -16.03
CA ASP A 477 23.98 16.90 -14.64
C ASP A 477 23.02 15.78 -14.19
N SER A 478 22.10 15.34 -15.07
CA SER A 478 21.06 14.33 -14.79
C SER A 478 20.13 14.68 -13.62
N GLN A 479 20.08 15.96 -13.21
CA GLN A 479 19.24 16.41 -12.07
C GLN A 479 17.86 16.90 -12.51
N SER A 480 17.68 17.23 -13.79
CA SER A 480 16.44 17.77 -14.32
C SER A 480 16.02 17.09 -15.62
N VAL A 481 14.71 17.06 -15.88
CA VAL A 481 14.13 16.55 -17.11
C VAL A 481 13.52 17.73 -17.87
N LEU A 482 13.87 17.87 -19.13
CA LEU A 482 13.30 18.86 -20.05
C LEU A 482 12.29 18.15 -20.95
N THR A 483 11.10 18.72 -21.09
CA THR A 483 10.01 18.20 -21.93
C THR A 483 9.51 19.30 -22.86
N GLY A 484 9.31 19.00 -24.13
CA GLY A 484 8.86 19.94 -25.15
C GLY A 484 7.90 19.33 -26.17
#